data_1331e52c9d6f90fcbd8b174b58e10e1f
#
_entry.id   1331e52c9d6f90fcbd8b174b58e10e1f
#
_cell.length_a   1.000
_cell.length_b   1.000
_cell.length_c   1.000
_cell.angle_alpha   90.00
_cell.angle_beta   90.00
_cell.angle_gamma   90.00
#
_symmetry.space_group_name_H-M   'P 1'
#
loop_
_entity.id
_entity.type
_entity.pdbx_description
1 polymer ?
#
loop_
_entity_poly.entity_id
_entity_poly.type
_entity_poly.pdbx_seq_one_letter_code
_entity_poly.pdbx_strand_id
1 'polypeptide(L)'
;MSVGADALNEATVLAKLGKKVRLETIIGSDKAGKYIEEHCRELGIQLPGDCIRNEIPTGINVVLIDRAGARHFLTDPRSTLRKLTVRDLHMPFPESAGIVCFASIFVFPEIGPAEMETIFRRAKEQGKIVCADMTKRKKNETAADLACALRYVDYLLPNDEEA
;
A
#
# COMPACT_ATOMS: atom_id res chain seq x y z
N MET A 1 -2.97 -19.93 -5.16
CA MET A 1 -2.83 -18.46 -5.21
C MET A 1 -3.31 -17.93 -3.87
N SER A 2 -2.59 -16.98 -3.29
CA SER A 2 -2.99 -16.29 -2.05
C SER A 2 -3.07 -14.80 -2.32
N VAL A 3 -3.89 -14.08 -1.57
CA VAL A 3 -3.82 -12.61 -1.54
C VAL A 3 -2.55 -12.17 -0.82
N GLY A 4 -2.03 -10.99 -1.15
CA GLY A 4 -0.80 -10.47 -0.59
C GLY A 4 -0.62 -9.01 -0.97
N ALA A 5 0.59 -8.53 -0.90
CA ALA A 5 1.05 -7.16 -0.84
C ALA A 5 0.84 -6.53 0.54
N ASP A 6 1.74 -5.64 0.92
CA ASP A 6 1.87 -5.18 2.31
C ASP A 6 0.58 -4.53 2.81
N ALA A 7 0.02 -3.56 2.07
CA ALA A 7 -1.23 -2.90 2.45
C ALA A 7 -2.42 -3.88 2.63
N LEU A 8 -2.56 -4.89 1.76
CA LEU A 8 -3.64 -5.86 1.88
C LEU A 8 -3.40 -6.84 3.05
N ASN A 9 -2.14 -7.17 3.32
CA ASN A 9 -1.78 -7.98 4.49
C ASN A 9 -2.09 -7.24 5.80
N GLU A 10 -1.71 -5.97 5.91
CA GLU A 10 -2.05 -5.11 7.06
C GLU A 10 -3.56 -4.98 7.22
N ALA A 11 -4.28 -4.66 6.14
CA ALA A 11 -5.74 -4.55 6.15
C ALA A 11 -6.40 -5.85 6.63
N THR A 12 -5.89 -7.00 6.16
CA THR A 12 -6.37 -8.33 6.57
C THR A 12 -6.18 -8.58 8.06
N VAL A 13 -5.00 -8.25 8.61
CA VAL A 13 -4.71 -8.42 10.04
C VAL A 13 -5.60 -7.50 10.87
N LEU A 14 -5.69 -6.24 10.50
CA LEU A 14 -6.52 -5.26 11.21
C LEU A 14 -8.00 -5.65 11.21
N ALA A 15 -8.53 -6.12 10.07
CA ALA A 15 -9.91 -6.59 9.97
C ALA A 15 -10.16 -7.81 10.89
N LYS A 16 -9.24 -8.79 10.91
CA LYS A 16 -9.30 -9.95 11.81
C LYS A 16 -9.22 -9.56 13.29
N LEU A 17 -8.58 -8.44 13.61
CA LEU A 17 -8.57 -7.85 14.96
C LEU A 17 -9.83 -7.00 15.25
N GLY A 18 -10.85 -7.07 14.41
CA GLY A 18 -12.13 -6.36 14.60
C GLY A 18 -12.09 -4.87 14.29
N LYS A 19 -11.05 -4.39 13.59
CA LYS A 19 -10.98 -2.97 13.20
C LYS A 19 -11.76 -2.74 11.91
N LYS A 20 -12.38 -1.56 11.79
CA LYS A 20 -12.96 -1.10 10.53
C LYS A 20 -11.84 -0.60 9.64
N VAL A 21 -11.70 -1.20 8.46
CA VAL A 21 -10.62 -0.91 7.53
C VAL A 21 -11.18 -0.50 6.18
N ARG A 22 -10.62 0.55 5.60
CA ARG A 22 -10.77 0.91 4.20
C ARG A 22 -9.41 0.82 3.53
N LEU A 23 -9.33 0.09 2.44
CA LEU A 23 -8.11 -0.09 1.67
C LEU A 23 -8.15 0.80 0.42
N GLU A 24 -7.28 1.80 0.38
CA GLU A 24 -7.05 2.62 -0.80
C GLU A 24 -6.07 1.89 -1.71
N THR A 25 -6.54 1.47 -2.88
CA THR A 25 -5.77 0.67 -3.84
C THR A 25 -6.39 0.75 -5.23
N ILE A 26 -5.72 0.22 -6.23
CA ILE A 26 -6.31 -0.09 -7.53
C ILE A 26 -6.12 -1.57 -7.85
N ILE A 27 -7.15 -2.19 -8.42
CA ILE A 27 -7.16 -3.58 -8.86
C ILE A 27 -7.71 -3.67 -10.28
N GLY A 28 -7.34 -4.71 -11.01
CA GLY A 28 -7.91 -4.96 -12.34
C GLY A 28 -9.30 -5.60 -12.26
N SER A 29 -10.07 -5.55 -13.35
CA SER A 29 -11.36 -6.24 -13.50
C SER A 29 -11.22 -7.74 -13.83
N ASP A 30 -10.02 -8.28 -13.73
CA ASP A 30 -9.68 -9.66 -14.05
C ASP A 30 -9.98 -10.64 -12.90
N LYS A 31 -9.66 -11.93 -13.12
CA LYS A 31 -9.88 -12.97 -12.10
C LYS A 31 -9.13 -12.72 -10.80
N ALA A 32 -7.92 -12.15 -10.88
CA ALA A 32 -7.12 -11.85 -9.69
C ALA A 32 -7.72 -10.68 -8.90
N GLY A 33 -8.24 -9.64 -9.59
CA GLY A 33 -8.98 -8.55 -8.97
C GLY A 33 -10.23 -9.04 -8.25
N LYS A 34 -11.03 -9.88 -8.91
CA LYS A 34 -12.23 -10.49 -8.28
C LYS A 34 -11.88 -11.30 -7.04
N TYR A 35 -10.75 -11.99 -7.04
CA TYR A 35 -10.29 -12.72 -5.86
C TYR A 35 -9.93 -11.79 -4.70
N ILE A 36 -9.35 -10.62 -4.98
CA ILE A 36 -9.08 -9.58 -3.97
C ILE A 36 -10.40 -8.97 -3.46
N GLU A 37 -11.35 -8.65 -4.35
CA GLU A 37 -12.67 -8.13 -3.96
C GLU A 37 -13.40 -9.09 -3.02
N GLU A 38 -13.39 -10.38 -3.35
CA GLU A 38 -14.02 -11.41 -2.52
C GLU A 38 -13.38 -11.51 -1.14
N HIS A 39 -12.05 -11.54 -1.09
CA HIS A 39 -11.29 -11.54 0.17
C HIS A 39 -11.63 -10.30 1.04
N CYS A 40 -11.65 -9.12 0.44
CA CYS A 40 -12.00 -7.89 1.16
C CYS A 40 -13.45 -7.93 1.67
N ARG A 41 -14.38 -8.40 0.86
CA ARG A 41 -15.80 -8.55 1.22
C ARG A 41 -16.00 -9.51 2.39
N GLU A 42 -15.33 -10.67 2.37
CA GLU A 42 -15.40 -11.66 3.44
C GLU A 42 -14.92 -11.14 4.80
N LEU A 43 -13.93 -10.25 4.78
CA LEU A 43 -13.36 -9.65 5.98
C LEU A 43 -13.97 -8.29 6.37
N GLY A 44 -14.92 -7.79 5.58
CA GLY A 44 -15.51 -6.46 5.81
C GLY A 44 -14.55 -5.29 5.54
N ILE A 45 -13.49 -5.52 4.75
CA ILE A 45 -12.59 -4.46 4.29
C ILE A 45 -13.29 -3.66 3.19
N GLN A 46 -13.44 -2.36 3.39
CA GLN A 46 -14.05 -1.48 2.38
C GLN A 46 -13.07 -1.19 1.25
N LEU A 47 -13.52 -1.41 0.02
CA LEU A 47 -12.83 -0.95 -1.19
C LEU A 47 -13.59 0.24 -1.79
N PRO A 48 -12.91 1.29 -2.29
CA PRO A 48 -13.56 2.33 -3.10
C PRO A 48 -14.21 1.72 -4.34
N GLY A 49 -15.41 2.19 -4.71
CA GLY A 49 -16.14 1.64 -5.86
C GLY A 49 -15.47 1.86 -7.21
N ASP A 50 -14.59 2.85 -7.27
CA ASP A 50 -13.80 3.22 -8.46
C ASP A 50 -12.36 2.72 -8.42
N CYS A 51 -12.01 1.81 -7.50
CA CYS A 51 -10.68 1.20 -7.45
C CYS A 51 -10.42 0.21 -8.59
N ILE A 52 -11.47 -0.21 -9.31
CA ILE A 52 -11.36 -1.21 -10.38
C ILE A 52 -10.94 -0.55 -11.69
N ARG A 53 -9.90 -1.10 -12.33
CA ARG A 53 -9.34 -0.65 -13.61
C ARG A 53 -9.55 -1.72 -14.67
N ASN A 54 -10.25 -1.37 -15.77
CA ASN A 54 -10.53 -2.32 -16.84
C ASN A 54 -9.31 -2.60 -17.73
N GLU A 55 -8.39 -1.63 -17.83
CA GLU A 55 -7.27 -1.66 -18.78
C GLU A 55 -5.94 -2.04 -18.14
N ILE A 56 -5.90 -2.18 -16.82
CA ILE A 56 -4.68 -2.49 -16.07
C ILE A 56 -4.87 -3.82 -15.37
N PRO A 57 -4.03 -4.84 -15.65
CA PRO A 57 -4.15 -6.14 -14.99
C PRO A 57 -3.81 -6.02 -13.50
N THR A 58 -4.49 -6.81 -12.68
CA THR A 58 -4.18 -6.93 -11.26
C THR A 58 -2.73 -7.41 -11.06
N GLY A 59 -2.03 -6.78 -10.13
CA GLY A 59 -0.66 -7.16 -9.82
C GLY A 59 -0.57 -8.57 -9.25
N ILE A 60 0.26 -9.39 -9.87
CA ILE A 60 0.60 -10.74 -9.42
C ILE A 60 2.11 -10.80 -9.22
N ASN A 61 2.54 -11.23 -8.04
CA ASN A 61 3.93 -11.55 -7.76
C ASN A 61 4.12 -13.06 -7.82
N VAL A 62 5.10 -13.51 -8.59
CA VAL A 62 5.61 -14.88 -8.52
C VAL A 62 6.81 -14.87 -7.59
N VAL A 63 6.75 -15.62 -6.51
CA VAL A 63 7.84 -15.73 -5.54
C VAL A 63 8.58 -17.04 -5.79
N LEU A 64 9.83 -16.92 -6.19
CA LEU A 64 10.75 -18.05 -6.32
C LEU A 64 11.55 -18.16 -5.02
N ILE A 65 11.59 -19.36 -4.45
CA ILE A 65 12.33 -19.62 -3.22
C ILE A 65 13.45 -20.59 -3.58
N ASP A 66 14.69 -20.22 -3.32
CA ASP A 66 15.84 -21.09 -3.55
C ASP A 66 16.04 -22.09 -2.40
N ARG A 67 17.05 -22.97 -2.53
CA ARG A 67 17.33 -24.00 -1.53
C ARG A 67 17.82 -23.44 -0.19
N ALA A 68 18.32 -22.21 -0.17
CA ALA A 68 18.76 -21.50 1.03
C ALA A 68 17.61 -20.71 1.69
N GLY A 69 16.40 -20.70 1.09
CA GLY A 69 15.24 -19.96 1.58
C GLY A 69 15.19 -18.50 1.10
N ALA A 70 16.13 -18.05 0.26
CA ALA A 70 16.10 -16.71 -0.30
C ALA A 70 14.96 -16.56 -1.30
N ARG A 71 14.28 -15.41 -1.23
CA ARG A 71 13.09 -15.11 -2.04
C ARG A 71 13.41 -14.15 -3.16
N HIS A 72 13.01 -14.51 -4.37
CA HIS A 72 13.13 -13.69 -5.57
C HIS A 72 11.73 -13.40 -6.13
N PHE A 73 11.44 -12.15 -6.43
CA PHE A 73 10.12 -11.70 -6.86
C PHE A 73 10.12 -11.36 -8.35
N LEU A 74 9.17 -11.92 -9.07
CA LEU A 74 8.86 -11.54 -10.45
C LEU A 74 7.52 -10.83 -10.46
N THR A 75 7.51 -9.57 -10.87
CA THR A 75 6.32 -8.70 -10.91
C THR A 75 6.15 -8.12 -12.31
N ASP A 76 4.93 -8.12 -12.85
CA ASP A 76 4.65 -7.40 -14.10
C ASP A 76 4.69 -5.87 -13.84
N PRO A 77 5.59 -5.13 -14.51
CA PRO A 77 5.71 -3.68 -14.33
C PRO A 77 4.50 -2.90 -14.86
N ARG A 78 3.62 -3.53 -15.66
CA ARG A 78 2.41 -2.91 -16.20
C ARG A 78 1.19 -3.10 -15.32
N SER A 79 1.30 -3.87 -14.27
CA SER A 79 0.19 -4.21 -13.36
C SER A 79 -0.17 -3.07 -12.39
N THR A 80 -1.31 -3.21 -11.74
CA THR A 80 -1.82 -2.26 -10.75
C THR A 80 -0.85 -1.97 -9.62
N LEU A 81 0.01 -2.94 -9.23
CA LEU A 81 1.07 -2.75 -8.23
C LEU A 81 2.08 -1.64 -8.59
N ARG A 82 2.17 -1.25 -9.86
CA ARG A 82 3.13 -0.25 -10.35
C ARG A 82 2.47 1.00 -10.91
N LYS A 83 1.14 1.08 -10.87
CA LYS A 83 0.35 2.15 -11.49
C LYS A 83 -0.47 2.98 -10.52
N LEU A 84 -0.42 2.68 -9.23
CA LEU A 84 -1.07 3.48 -8.21
C LEU A 84 -0.46 4.88 -8.15
N THR A 85 -1.30 5.90 -8.20
CA THR A 85 -0.93 7.32 -8.09
C THR A 85 -1.68 7.99 -6.94
N VAL A 86 -1.27 9.19 -6.57
CA VAL A 86 -1.99 10.02 -5.58
C VAL A 86 -3.43 10.30 -6.00
N ARG A 87 -3.72 10.35 -7.31
CA ARG A 87 -5.06 10.61 -7.84
C ARG A 87 -6.04 9.47 -7.60
N ASP A 88 -5.53 8.26 -7.36
CA ASP A 88 -6.33 7.09 -7.04
C ASP A 88 -6.70 7.02 -5.55
N LEU A 89 -6.15 7.91 -4.74
CA LEU A 89 -6.41 7.97 -3.30
C LEU A 89 -7.52 8.97 -3.00
N HIS A 90 -8.50 8.56 -2.21
CA HIS A 90 -9.64 9.41 -1.83
C HIS A 90 -9.26 10.34 -0.68
N MET A 91 -8.89 11.56 -1.03
CA MET A 91 -8.60 12.62 -0.08
C MET A 91 -9.58 13.79 -0.27
N PRO A 92 -10.14 14.37 0.80
CA PRO A 92 -9.82 14.12 2.22
C PRO A 92 -10.20 12.70 2.66
N PHE A 93 -9.43 12.15 3.62
CA PHE A 93 -9.72 10.84 4.19
C PHE A 93 -11.05 10.85 4.96
N PRO A 94 -11.77 9.71 5.10
CA PRO A 94 -13.02 9.65 5.86
C PRO A 94 -12.84 10.18 7.29
N GLU A 95 -13.80 10.96 7.79
CA GLU A 95 -13.76 11.50 9.16
C GLU A 95 -13.65 10.40 10.21
N SER A 96 -14.31 9.26 9.97
CA SER A 96 -14.28 8.10 10.86
C SER A 96 -12.93 7.38 10.94
N ALA A 97 -12.00 7.66 10.00
CA ALA A 97 -10.65 7.10 10.05
C ALA A 97 -9.80 7.91 11.03
N GLY A 98 -9.28 7.27 12.06
CA GLY A 98 -8.34 7.88 13.02
C GLY A 98 -6.87 7.71 12.60
N ILE A 99 -6.58 6.70 11.80
CA ILE A 99 -5.22 6.31 11.43
C ILE A 99 -5.14 6.14 9.92
N VAL A 100 -4.06 6.61 9.32
CA VAL A 100 -3.68 6.36 7.93
C VAL A 100 -2.39 5.53 7.95
N CYS A 101 -2.46 4.30 7.41
CA CYS A 101 -1.29 3.43 7.24
C CYS A 101 -0.83 3.48 5.79
N PHE A 102 0.43 3.77 5.56
CA PHE A 102 1.05 3.76 4.24
C PHE A 102 2.04 2.59 4.16
N ALA A 103 1.63 1.57 3.49
CA ALA A 103 2.44 0.38 3.23
C ALA A 103 2.76 0.32 1.74
N SER A 104 3.90 0.32 1.29
CA SER A 104 5.26 0.39 1.78
C SER A 104 5.98 1.52 1.05
N ILE A 105 6.78 2.31 1.72
CA ILE A 105 7.67 3.29 1.08
C ILE A 105 8.59 2.53 0.09
N PHE A 106 8.86 3.13 -1.10
CA PHE A 106 9.64 2.59 -2.23
C PHE A 106 8.96 1.50 -3.08
N VAL A 107 7.72 1.09 -2.79
CA VAL A 107 7.02 0.09 -3.62
C VAL A 107 6.37 0.72 -4.86
N PHE A 108 5.86 1.95 -4.73
CA PHE A 108 5.05 2.60 -5.76
C PHE A 108 5.90 3.56 -6.59
N PRO A 109 6.19 3.25 -7.87
CA PRO A 109 7.04 4.10 -8.70
C PRO A 109 6.48 5.51 -8.96
N GLU A 110 5.15 5.65 -8.93
CA GLU A 110 4.41 6.88 -9.21
C GLU A 110 4.11 7.69 -7.93
N ILE A 111 4.53 7.21 -6.75
CA ILE A 111 4.40 7.91 -5.48
C ILE A 111 5.79 8.12 -4.90
N GLY A 112 6.38 9.25 -5.25
CA GLY A 112 7.68 9.68 -4.74
C GLY A 112 7.58 10.48 -3.43
N PRO A 113 8.69 11.07 -2.97
CA PRO A 113 8.73 11.84 -1.73
C PRO A 113 7.72 13.00 -1.67
N ALA A 114 7.52 13.74 -2.77
CA ALA A 114 6.58 14.85 -2.83
C ALA A 114 5.11 14.42 -2.76
N GLU A 115 4.79 13.29 -3.39
CA GLU A 115 3.47 12.67 -3.33
C GLU A 115 3.20 12.13 -1.92
N MET A 116 4.17 11.47 -1.30
CA MET A 116 4.06 11.01 0.09
C MET A 116 3.90 12.18 1.05
N GLU A 117 4.67 13.28 0.88
CA GLU A 117 4.49 14.50 1.66
C GLU A 117 3.04 15.00 1.57
N THR A 118 2.49 15.03 0.37
CA THR A 118 1.09 15.47 0.15
C THR A 118 0.10 14.58 0.88
N ILE A 119 0.25 13.25 0.81
CA ILE A 119 -0.62 12.28 1.48
C ILE A 119 -0.55 12.45 3.00
N PHE A 120 0.66 12.46 3.56
CA PHE A 120 0.87 12.49 5.01
C PHE A 120 0.48 13.84 5.60
N ARG A 121 0.82 14.94 4.94
CA ARG A 121 0.41 16.28 5.36
C ARG A 121 -1.11 16.40 5.42
N ARG A 122 -1.84 15.93 4.39
CA ARG A 122 -3.31 15.94 4.39
C ARG A 122 -3.91 15.09 5.50
N ALA A 123 -3.30 13.97 5.83
CA ALA A 123 -3.73 13.17 6.96
C ALA A 123 -3.53 13.93 8.29
N LYS A 124 -2.39 14.59 8.46
CA LYS A 124 -2.11 15.41 9.66
C LYS A 124 -3.02 16.63 9.77
N GLU A 125 -3.31 17.32 8.67
CA GLU A 125 -4.27 18.45 8.62
C GLU A 125 -5.67 18.02 9.10
N GLN A 126 -6.03 16.74 8.94
CA GLN A 126 -7.28 16.14 9.44
C GLN A 126 -7.13 15.54 10.86
N GLY A 127 -6.02 15.78 11.56
CA GLY A 127 -5.77 15.26 12.91
C GLY A 127 -5.56 13.75 12.99
N LYS A 128 -5.23 13.08 11.88
CA LYS A 128 -5.03 11.64 11.85
C LYS A 128 -3.61 11.25 12.29
N ILE A 129 -3.51 10.04 12.82
CA ILE A 129 -2.21 9.40 13.07
C ILE A 129 -1.71 8.82 11.75
N VAL A 130 -0.44 9.02 11.43
CA VAL A 130 0.21 8.48 10.24
C VAL A 130 1.20 7.41 10.64
N CYS A 131 0.94 6.19 10.18
CA CYS A 131 1.87 5.06 10.29
C CYS A 131 2.44 4.78 8.89
N ALA A 132 3.71 4.48 8.80
CA ALA A 132 4.33 4.09 7.54
C ALA A 132 5.24 2.89 7.74
N ASP A 133 5.17 1.97 6.79
CA ASP A 133 6.12 0.89 6.61
C ASP A 133 6.99 1.18 5.39
N MET A 134 8.11 0.48 5.25
CA MET A 134 9.00 0.65 4.12
C MET A 134 9.57 -0.68 3.66
N THR A 135 10.06 -0.69 2.43
CA THR A 135 10.83 -1.81 1.89
C THR A 135 12.27 -1.39 1.66
N LYS A 136 13.13 -2.34 1.34
CA LYS A 136 14.48 -2.03 0.88
C LYS A 136 14.47 -1.01 -0.25
N ARG A 137 15.40 -0.07 -0.20
CA ARG A 137 15.62 0.93 -1.24
C ARG A 137 15.70 0.29 -2.62
N LYS A 138 15.12 0.93 -3.61
CA LYS A 138 15.10 0.43 -5.01
C LYS A 138 16.16 1.10 -5.86
N LYS A 139 16.58 2.29 -5.44
CA LYS A 139 17.59 3.12 -6.08
C LYS A 139 18.55 3.62 -4.98
N ASN A 140 19.23 4.72 -5.23
CA ASN A 140 20.12 5.34 -4.24
C ASN A 140 19.38 6.35 -3.35
N GLU A 141 18.13 6.06 -2.98
CA GLU A 141 17.34 6.93 -2.10
C GLU A 141 18.02 7.03 -0.72
N THR A 142 17.98 8.21 -0.14
CA THR A 142 18.52 8.49 1.19
C THR A 142 17.41 8.93 2.15
N ALA A 143 17.66 8.90 3.45
CA ALA A 143 16.73 9.43 4.44
C ALA A 143 16.47 10.95 4.22
N ALA A 144 17.45 11.68 3.69
CA ALA A 144 17.29 13.08 3.36
C ALA A 144 16.25 13.32 2.26
N ASP A 145 16.18 12.44 1.26
CA ASP A 145 15.18 12.53 0.20
C ASP A 145 13.75 12.35 0.71
N LEU A 146 13.59 11.59 1.79
CA LEU A 146 12.30 11.33 2.43
C LEU A 146 11.94 12.34 3.53
N ALA A 147 12.86 13.21 3.96
CA ALA A 147 12.68 14.09 5.11
C ALA A 147 11.41 14.96 4.99
N CYS A 148 11.06 15.41 3.79
CA CYS A 148 9.86 16.20 3.54
C CYS A 148 8.58 15.44 3.91
N ALA A 149 8.52 14.13 3.68
CA ALA A 149 7.38 13.27 3.98
C ALA A 149 7.44 12.71 5.42
N LEU A 150 8.61 12.22 5.85
CA LEU A 150 8.77 11.55 7.14
C LEU A 150 8.47 12.45 8.35
N ARG A 151 8.62 13.78 8.23
CA ARG A 151 8.25 14.72 9.31
C ARG A 151 6.77 14.70 9.69
N TYR A 152 5.90 14.10 8.86
CA TYR A 152 4.48 13.93 9.13
C TYR A 152 4.12 12.53 9.64
N VAL A 153 5.09 11.62 9.71
CA VAL A 153 4.90 10.24 10.17
C VAL A 153 5.02 10.18 11.69
N ASP A 154 4.01 9.63 12.35
CA ASP A 154 4.02 9.42 13.80
C ASP A 154 4.73 8.09 14.17
N TYR A 155 4.55 7.07 13.33
CA TYR A 155 5.14 5.75 13.54
C TYR A 155 5.73 5.22 12.23
N LEU A 156 7.04 5.03 12.21
CA LEU A 156 7.76 4.37 11.12
C LEU A 156 8.16 2.97 11.58
N LEU A 157 7.84 1.96 10.79
CA LEU A 157 7.91 0.54 11.17
C LEU A 157 8.82 -0.27 10.22
N PRO A 158 10.08 0.11 10.01
CA PRO A 158 11.02 -0.67 9.20
C PRO A 158 11.46 -1.92 9.97
N ASN A 159 11.85 -2.96 9.23
CA ASN A 159 12.63 -4.03 9.83
C ASN A 159 14.12 -3.64 9.90
N ASP A 160 14.94 -4.53 10.46
CA ASP A 160 16.38 -4.31 10.70
C ASP A 160 17.22 -4.16 9.40
N GLU A 161 16.73 -4.69 8.28
CA GLU A 161 17.41 -4.55 6.98
C GLU A 161 16.98 -3.26 6.21
N GLU A 162 15.89 -2.64 6.63
CA GLU A 162 15.27 -1.46 6.00
C GLU A 162 15.63 -0.16 6.71
N ALA A 163 16.06 -0.24 7.97
CA ALA A 163 16.36 0.88 8.86
C ALA A 163 17.68 1.62 8.51
#